data_faabc11d8caf17dbf98032a8098f62d6
#
_entry.id   faabc11d8caf17dbf98032a8098f62d6
#
_cell.length_a   1.000
_cell.length_b   1.000
_cell.length_c   1.000
_cell.angle_alpha   90.00
_cell.angle_beta   90.00
_cell.angle_gamma   90.00
#
_symmetry.space_group_name_H-M   'P 1'
#
loop_
_entity.id
_entity.type
_entity.pdbx_description
1 polymer ?
#
loop_
_entity_poly.entity_id
_entity_poly.type
_entity_poly.pdbx_seq_one_letter_code
_entity_poly.pdbx_strand_id
1 'polypeptide(L)'
;ETHDIICYIADAVLAGGIRRAALISLFSAHDDEMISCKSGNWWELNPQRGRANNSACLMRHKITKEFFLDIWKRVELSGAGEPGIYLSNDKDWGTNPCCEIALRPFQFCNLCEVNVSNIESQEDFESRVKAAAFIGTLQAGYTEFHYLRPVWQRTTEKDALIGVSMTGIGSGTVLGYDMKSAAKVVKEENARVADLIGINRTARSTTVKPAGTTSLTLGTSSGIHA
;
A
#
# COMPACT_ATOMS: atom_id res chain seq x y z
N GLU A 1 1.33 24.68 0.13
CA GLU A 1 2.61 24.84 0.87
C GLU A 1 2.95 23.60 1.71
N THR A 2 2.09 23.14 2.63
CA THR A 2 2.38 21.95 3.47
C THR A 2 2.69 20.70 2.64
N HIS A 3 1.93 20.44 1.58
CA HIS A 3 2.15 19.36 0.64
C HIS A 3 3.55 19.46 0.01
N ASP A 4 3.97 20.64 -0.42
CA ASP A 4 5.28 20.83 -1.06
C ASP A 4 6.43 20.58 -0.07
N ILE A 5 6.28 20.98 1.20
CA ILE A 5 7.27 20.70 2.26
C ILE A 5 7.47 19.19 2.42
N ILE A 6 6.39 18.43 2.48
CA ILE A 6 6.46 16.96 2.61
C ILE A 6 7.09 16.34 1.37
N CYS A 7 6.80 16.86 0.17
CA CYS A 7 7.44 16.41 -1.07
C CYS A 7 8.96 16.66 -1.06
N TYR A 8 9.42 17.81 -0.58
CA TYR A 8 10.86 18.08 -0.41
C TYR A 8 11.52 17.16 0.63
N ILE A 9 10.82 16.80 1.71
CA ILE A 9 11.32 15.80 2.66
C ILE A 9 11.49 14.45 1.96
N ALA A 10 10.55 14.05 1.11
CA ALA A 10 10.65 12.82 0.32
C ALA A 10 11.85 12.87 -0.66
N ASP A 11 12.11 14.01 -1.28
CA ASP A 11 13.30 14.22 -2.10
C ASP A 11 14.60 14.05 -1.31
N ALA A 12 14.66 14.61 -0.12
CA ALA A 12 15.83 14.47 0.76
C ALA A 12 16.09 13.01 1.16
N VAL A 13 15.04 12.21 1.40
CA VAL A 13 15.17 10.76 1.68
C VAL A 13 15.74 10.02 0.48
N LEU A 14 15.28 10.36 -0.75
CA LEU A 14 15.76 9.75 -1.98
C LEU A 14 17.21 10.13 -2.29
N ALA A 15 17.61 11.36 -2.02
CA ALA A 15 18.98 11.84 -2.22
C ALA A 15 20.01 11.06 -1.39
N GLY A 16 19.60 10.43 -0.27
CA GLY A 16 20.45 9.57 0.53
C GLY A 16 20.85 8.24 -0.12
N GLY A 17 20.27 7.87 -1.24
CA GLY A 17 20.66 6.73 -2.10
C GLY A 17 20.38 5.33 -1.57
N ILE A 18 19.98 5.17 -0.30
CA ILE A 18 19.80 3.86 0.35
C ILE A 18 18.31 3.48 0.41
N ARG A 19 17.43 4.43 0.67
CA ARG A 19 15.99 4.21 0.83
C ARG A 19 15.20 4.91 -0.26
N ARG A 20 14.10 4.29 -0.67
CA ARG A 20 13.08 4.93 -1.50
C ARG A 20 11.98 5.46 -0.59
N ALA A 21 11.52 6.68 -0.88
CA ALA A 21 10.32 7.23 -0.28
C ALA A 21 9.18 7.13 -1.31
N ALA A 22 8.01 6.71 -0.85
CA ALA A 22 6.77 6.83 -1.59
C ALA A 22 5.76 7.53 -0.69
N LEU A 23 5.02 8.46 -1.26
CA LEU A 23 4.10 9.33 -0.55
C LEU A 23 2.74 9.31 -1.24
N ILE A 24 1.67 9.26 -0.46
CA ILE A 24 0.33 9.58 -0.93
C ILE A 24 -0.23 10.74 -0.10
N SER A 25 -0.81 11.71 -0.77
CA SER A 25 -1.59 12.79 -0.16
C SER A 25 -3.06 12.50 -0.37
N LEU A 26 -3.75 12.19 0.73
CA LEU A 26 -5.20 12.04 0.78
C LEU A 26 -5.80 13.35 1.27
N PHE A 27 -6.71 13.93 0.51
CA PHE A 27 -7.31 15.22 0.82
C PHE A 27 -8.81 15.25 0.52
N SER A 28 -9.50 16.26 1.06
CA SER A 28 -10.93 16.43 0.83
C SER A 28 -11.21 16.71 -0.66
N ALA A 29 -12.22 16.07 -1.21
CA ALA A 29 -12.69 16.33 -2.57
C ALA A 29 -13.23 17.79 -2.77
N HIS A 30 -13.30 18.58 -1.71
CA HIS A 30 -13.63 20.02 -1.76
C HIS A 30 -12.38 20.92 -1.65
N ASP A 31 -11.18 20.34 -1.65
CA ASP A 31 -9.92 21.09 -1.64
C ASP A 31 -9.47 21.39 -3.07
N ASP A 32 -9.93 22.52 -3.60
CA ASP A 32 -9.66 22.93 -4.97
C ASP A 32 -8.18 23.16 -5.26
N GLU A 33 -7.40 23.61 -4.28
CA GLU A 33 -5.96 23.79 -4.43
C GLU A 33 -5.24 22.44 -4.63
N MET A 34 -5.62 21.44 -3.83
CA MET A 34 -5.04 20.10 -3.97
C MET A 34 -5.53 19.37 -5.22
N ILE A 35 -6.79 19.56 -5.63
CA ILE A 35 -7.30 18.98 -6.88
C ILE A 35 -6.51 19.50 -8.09
N SER A 36 -6.16 20.78 -8.09
CA SER A 36 -5.46 21.42 -9.22
C SER A 36 -3.94 21.48 -9.07
N CYS A 37 -3.37 20.95 -8.01
CA CYS A 37 -1.95 21.15 -7.70
C CYS A 37 -0.98 20.52 -8.73
N LYS A 38 -1.46 19.55 -9.52
CA LYS A 38 -0.73 18.94 -10.64
C LYS A 38 -1.43 19.22 -11.98
N SER A 39 -1.87 20.47 -12.18
CA SER A 39 -2.42 20.94 -13.45
C SER A 39 -1.44 21.90 -14.16
N GLY A 40 -1.55 22.03 -15.47
CA GLY A 40 -0.66 22.88 -16.27
C GLY A 40 0.80 22.40 -16.21
N ASN A 41 1.76 23.31 -16.23
CA ASN A 41 3.20 23.02 -16.26
C ASN A 41 3.76 22.75 -14.84
N TRP A 42 3.03 22.01 -14.01
CA TRP A 42 3.44 21.74 -12.63
C TRP A 42 4.81 21.05 -12.53
N TRP A 43 5.20 20.22 -13.50
CA TRP A 43 6.48 19.52 -13.52
C TRP A 43 7.70 20.45 -13.69
N GLU A 44 7.50 21.64 -14.25
CA GLU A 44 8.53 22.67 -14.35
C GLU A 44 8.51 23.60 -13.14
N LEU A 45 7.32 24.02 -12.72
CA LEU A 45 7.12 25.00 -11.65
C LEU A 45 7.25 24.39 -10.25
N ASN A 46 6.83 23.14 -10.09
CA ASN A 46 6.76 22.44 -8.81
C ASN A 46 7.15 20.95 -8.95
N PRO A 47 8.37 20.65 -9.45
CA PRO A 47 8.78 19.27 -9.77
C PRO A 47 8.76 18.34 -8.55
N GLN A 48 8.93 18.85 -7.32
CA GLN A 48 8.83 18.08 -6.09
C GLN A 48 7.47 17.38 -5.92
N ARG A 49 6.39 17.90 -6.52
CA ARG A 49 5.05 17.27 -6.45
C ARG A 49 4.98 15.91 -7.13
N GLY A 50 5.95 15.61 -7.99
CA GLY A 50 6.12 14.26 -8.56
C GLY A 50 6.47 13.18 -7.53
N ARG A 51 6.82 13.57 -6.29
CA ARG A 51 7.12 12.63 -5.20
C ARG A 51 5.89 12.06 -4.49
N ALA A 52 4.72 12.64 -4.71
CA ALA A 52 3.48 12.21 -4.09
C ALA A 52 2.47 11.73 -5.13
N ASN A 53 1.78 10.64 -4.85
CA ASN A 53 0.48 10.36 -5.45
C ASN A 53 -0.57 11.20 -4.74
N ASN A 54 -1.44 11.85 -5.48
CA ASN A 54 -2.48 12.71 -4.93
C ASN A 54 -3.85 12.07 -5.17
N SER A 55 -4.67 11.91 -4.11
CA SER A 55 -6.00 11.31 -4.25
C SER A 55 -7.05 12.08 -3.46
N ALA A 56 -8.13 12.42 -4.14
CA ALA A 56 -9.31 13.02 -3.53
C ALA A 56 -10.14 11.95 -2.81
N CYS A 57 -10.41 12.14 -1.53
CA CYS A 57 -11.21 11.22 -0.71
C CYS A 57 -12.70 11.51 -0.87
N LEU A 58 -13.42 10.52 -1.38
CA LEU A 58 -14.87 10.59 -1.54
C LEU A 58 -15.54 9.56 -0.63
N MET A 59 -16.52 10.06 0.16
CA MET A 59 -17.28 9.18 1.04
C MET A 59 -18.39 8.50 0.25
N ARG A 60 -18.36 7.16 0.14
CA ARG A 60 -19.28 6.36 -0.67
C ARG A 60 -20.75 6.65 -0.39
N HIS A 61 -21.10 6.90 0.87
CA HIS A 61 -22.47 7.16 1.29
C HIS A 61 -22.94 8.62 1.11
N LYS A 62 -22.05 9.51 0.65
CA LYS A 62 -22.33 10.94 0.47
C LYS A 62 -22.17 11.42 -0.97
N ILE A 63 -21.42 10.65 -1.79
CA ILE A 63 -21.13 11.07 -3.15
C ILE A 63 -22.37 10.95 -4.04
N THR A 64 -22.64 11.99 -4.83
CA THR A 64 -23.60 11.95 -5.92
C THR A 64 -22.90 11.70 -7.26
N LYS A 65 -23.65 11.25 -8.26
CA LYS A 65 -23.13 11.03 -9.61
C LYS A 65 -22.60 12.34 -10.21
N GLU A 66 -23.30 13.43 -10.03
CA GLU A 66 -22.95 14.74 -10.56
C GLU A 66 -21.63 15.23 -9.98
N PHE A 67 -21.45 15.10 -8.67
CA PHE A 67 -20.20 15.49 -7.99
C PHE A 67 -19.02 14.60 -8.44
N PHE A 68 -19.26 13.29 -8.58
CA PHE A 68 -18.24 12.38 -9.09
C PHE A 68 -17.80 12.77 -10.51
N LEU A 69 -18.75 13.06 -11.40
CA LEU A 69 -18.47 13.45 -12.77
C LEU A 69 -17.74 14.79 -12.87
N ASP A 70 -18.01 15.73 -11.97
CA ASP A 70 -17.26 16.99 -11.90
C ASP A 70 -15.79 16.74 -11.56
N ILE A 71 -15.51 15.97 -10.51
CA ILE A 71 -14.14 15.59 -10.14
C ILE A 71 -13.46 14.84 -11.29
N TRP A 72 -14.15 13.87 -11.90
CA TRP A 72 -13.62 13.10 -13.03
C TRP A 72 -13.21 13.99 -14.20
N LYS A 73 -14.05 14.95 -14.54
CA LYS A 73 -13.75 15.92 -15.60
C LYS A 73 -12.52 16.77 -15.29
N ARG A 74 -12.33 17.15 -14.03
CA ARG A 74 -11.14 17.89 -13.60
C ARG A 74 -9.87 17.03 -13.71
N VAL A 75 -9.94 15.74 -13.36
CA VAL A 75 -8.84 14.78 -13.56
C VAL A 75 -8.49 14.65 -15.04
N GLU A 76 -9.48 14.50 -15.90
CA GLU A 76 -9.30 14.44 -17.36
C GLU A 76 -8.60 15.69 -17.90
N LEU A 77 -9.09 16.86 -17.50
CA LEU A 77 -8.54 18.15 -17.95
C LEU A 77 -7.15 18.45 -17.40
N SER A 78 -6.73 17.84 -16.30
CA SER A 78 -5.40 18.04 -15.73
C SER A 78 -4.28 17.52 -16.65
N GLY A 79 -4.60 16.55 -17.51
CA GLY A 79 -3.62 15.85 -18.35
C GLY A 79 -2.62 14.98 -17.58
N ALA A 80 -2.64 15.02 -16.24
CA ALA A 80 -1.73 14.27 -15.37
C ALA A 80 -2.31 12.93 -14.89
N GLY A 81 -3.61 12.67 -15.13
CA GLY A 81 -4.32 11.51 -14.57
C GLY A 81 -4.50 11.59 -13.05
N GLU A 82 -4.26 12.75 -12.45
CA GLU A 82 -4.43 13.04 -11.03
C GLU A 82 -5.35 14.26 -10.79
N PRO A 83 -6.01 14.32 -9.62
CA PRO A 83 -5.91 13.39 -8.50
C PRO A 83 -6.56 12.04 -8.79
N GLY A 84 -6.02 10.98 -8.16
CA GLY A 84 -6.72 9.71 -8.05
C GLY A 84 -8.01 9.87 -7.24
N ILE A 85 -8.92 8.91 -7.35
CA ILE A 85 -10.17 8.90 -6.58
C ILE A 85 -10.12 7.78 -5.54
N TYR A 86 -10.11 8.15 -4.27
CA TYR A 86 -10.13 7.23 -3.14
C TYR A 86 -11.52 7.16 -2.53
N LEU A 87 -12.19 6.04 -2.70
CA LEU A 87 -13.54 5.81 -2.18
C LEU A 87 -13.46 5.17 -0.80
N SER A 88 -13.88 5.90 0.24
CA SER A 88 -13.88 5.42 1.63
C SER A 88 -15.28 5.36 2.22
N ASN A 89 -15.46 4.50 3.22
CA ASN A 89 -16.66 4.48 4.07
C ASN A 89 -16.45 5.28 5.37
N ASP A 90 -15.21 5.58 5.70
CA ASP A 90 -14.82 6.27 6.93
C ASP A 90 -13.70 7.28 6.62
N LYS A 91 -13.86 8.53 7.11
CA LYS A 91 -12.90 9.61 6.92
C LYS A 91 -11.56 9.41 7.64
N ASP A 92 -11.53 8.56 8.67
CA ASP A 92 -10.35 8.31 9.49
C ASP A 92 -9.48 7.17 8.94
N TRP A 93 -9.93 6.52 7.85
CA TRP A 93 -9.15 5.52 7.16
C TRP A 93 -8.43 6.12 5.96
N GLY A 94 -7.13 5.85 5.89
CA GLY A 94 -6.28 6.13 4.75
C GLY A 94 -5.75 4.88 4.09
N THR A 95 -4.71 5.04 3.30
CA THR A 95 -4.04 3.95 2.59
C THR A 95 -2.55 4.26 2.41
N ASN A 96 -1.77 3.24 2.09
CA ASN A 96 -0.40 3.41 1.61
C ASN A 96 -0.39 3.93 0.15
N PRO A 97 0.75 4.40 -0.38
CA PRO A 97 0.83 5.02 -1.71
C PRO A 97 0.30 4.20 -2.87
N CYS A 98 0.38 2.88 -2.81
CA CYS A 98 -0.13 1.98 -3.85
C CYS A 98 -1.59 1.54 -3.62
N CYS A 99 -2.24 2.02 -2.57
CA CYS A 99 -3.66 1.80 -2.24
C CYS A 99 -4.07 0.36 -1.91
N GLU A 100 -3.12 -0.56 -1.71
CA GLU A 100 -3.44 -1.96 -1.39
C GLU A 100 -3.66 -2.23 0.11
N ILE A 101 -3.28 -1.29 0.99
CA ILE A 101 -3.42 -1.45 2.45
C ILE A 101 -4.26 -0.32 3.01
N ALA A 102 -5.43 -0.64 3.53
CA ALA A 102 -6.18 0.32 4.33
C ALA A 102 -5.48 0.52 5.69
N LEU A 103 -5.23 1.77 6.05
CA LEU A 103 -4.49 2.14 7.26
C LEU A 103 -5.28 3.10 8.12
N ARG A 104 -5.23 2.88 9.44
CA ARG A 104 -5.63 3.87 10.44
C ARG A 104 -4.49 4.85 10.71
N PRO A 105 -4.76 5.97 11.38
CA PRO A 105 -3.69 6.86 11.83
C PRO A 105 -2.64 6.13 12.66
N PHE A 106 -1.37 6.43 12.41
CA PHE A 106 -0.22 5.88 13.14
C PHE A 106 -0.04 4.36 13.01
N GLN A 107 -0.44 3.78 11.87
CA GLN A 107 -0.37 2.34 11.62
C GLN A 107 0.71 2.01 10.59
N PHE A 108 1.50 0.98 10.88
CA PHE A 108 2.42 0.36 9.93
C PHE A 108 1.87 -0.97 9.42
N CYS A 109 2.33 -1.37 8.22
CA CYS A 109 2.11 -2.69 7.67
C CYS A 109 3.42 -3.26 7.14
N ASN A 110 3.64 -4.54 7.42
CA ASN A 110 4.83 -5.28 6.99
C ASN A 110 4.46 -6.14 5.78
N LEU A 111 5.03 -5.81 4.62
CA LEU A 111 4.71 -6.45 3.35
C LEU A 111 5.75 -7.49 2.98
N CYS A 112 5.29 -8.67 2.58
CA CYS A 112 6.10 -9.73 1.98
C CYS A 112 5.48 -10.15 0.66
N GLU A 113 6.30 -10.48 -0.34
CA GLU A 113 5.84 -10.86 -1.67
C GLU A 113 6.33 -12.25 -2.04
N VAL A 114 5.46 -13.02 -2.66
CA VAL A 114 5.71 -14.37 -3.14
C VAL A 114 5.67 -14.38 -4.66
N ASN A 115 6.69 -14.93 -5.32
CA ASN A 115 6.63 -15.18 -6.75
C ASN A 115 5.68 -16.34 -7.05
N VAL A 116 4.60 -16.03 -7.79
CA VAL A 116 3.58 -17.01 -8.14
C VAL A 116 3.58 -17.39 -9.63
N SER A 117 4.52 -16.86 -10.41
CA SER A 117 4.62 -17.17 -11.84
C SER A 117 5.15 -18.57 -12.13
N ASN A 118 5.88 -19.17 -11.19
CA ASN A 118 6.53 -20.46 -11.34
C ASN A 118 6.16 -21.44 -10.22
N ILE A 119 4.92 -21.38 -9.75
CA ILE A 119 4.39 -22.36 -8.78
C ILE A 119 4.19 -23.70 -9.50
N GLU A 120 4.64 -24.79 -8.87
CA GLU A 120 4.59 -26.13 -9.44
C GLU A 120 3.43 -26.97 -8.88
N SER A 121 2.97 -26.67 -7.65
CA SER A 121 1.86 -27.38 -7.00
C SER A 121 1.17 -26.48 -5.96
N GLN A 122 0.03 -26.95 -5.44
CA GLN A 122 -0.66 -26.31 -4.30
C GLN A 122 0.23 -26.28 -3.06
N GLU A 123 0.97 -27.37 -2.80
CA GLU A 123 1.88 -27.49 -1.66
C GLU A 123 3.06 -26.52 -1.79
N ASP A 124 3.60 -26.32 -2.98
CA ASP A 124 4.65 -25.33 -3.25
C ASP A 124 4.12 -23.90 -2.97
N PHE A 125 2.91 -23.59 -3.47
CA PHE A 125 2.28 -22.29 -3.20
C PHE A 125 2.10 -22.07 -1.69
N GLU A 126 1.53 -23.03 -0.99
CA GLU A 126 1.30 -22.95 0.46
C GLU A 126 2.59 -22.84 1.26
N SER A 127 3.65 -23.53 0.83
CA SER A 127 4.98 -23.43 1.44
C SER A 127 5.57 -22.03 1.29
N ARG A 128 5.47 -21.43 0.11
CA ARG A 128 5.97 -20.07 -0.15
C ARG A 128 5.22 -19.01 0.67
N VAL A 129 3.88 -19.05 0.69
CA VAL A 129 3.10 -18.09 1.48
C VAL A 129 3.29 -18.29 2.98
N LYS A 130 3.54 -19.51 3.43
CA LYS A 130 3.90 -19.82 4.82
C LYS A 130 5.23 -19.17 5.21
N ALA A 131 6.25 -19.28 4.36
CA ALA A 131 7.54 -18.63 4.59
C ALA A 131 7.40 -17.10 4.63
N ALA A 132 6.62 -16.53 3.72
CA ALA A 132 6.34 -15.10 3.72
C ALA A 132 5.60 -14.64 4.98
N ALA A 133 4.61 -15.42 5.45
CA ALA A 133 3.88 -15.15 6.69
C ALA A 133 4.79 -15.22 7.92
N PHE A 134 5.71 -16.18 7.96
CA PHE A 134 6.73 -16.29 9.00
C PHE A 134 7.59 -15.02 9.07
N ILE A 135 8.19 -14.62 7.95
CA ILE A 135 9.05 -13.42 7.87
C ILE A 135 8.26 -12.15 8.22
N GLY A 136 7.05 -11.99 7.66
CA GLY A 136 6.20 -10.83 7.94
C GLY A 136 5.82 -10.73 9.42
N THR A 137 5.55 -11.86 10.08
CA THR A 137 5.22 -11.89 11.50
C THR A 137 6.42 -11.53 12.37
N LEU A 138 7.61 -12.00 12.05
CA LEU A 138 8.84 -11.58 12.74
C LEU A 138 9.06 -10.07 12.58
N GLN A 139 8.87 -9.54 11.39
CA GLN A 139 9.00 -8.12 11.12
C GLN A 139 7.96 -7.28 11.90
N ALA A 140 6.72 -7.78 12.05
CA ALA A 140 5.69 -7.11 12.84
C ALA A 140 6.02 -7.00 14.34
N GLY A 141 6.93 -7.83 14.84
CA GLY A 141 7.49 -7.73 16.20
C GLY A 141 8.47 -6.58 16.40
N TYR A 142 8.87 -5.90 15.34
CA TYR A 142 9.78 -4.75 15.39
C TYR A 142 8.98 -3.49 15.71
N THR A 143 8.87 -3.12 16.99
CA THR A 143 8.00 -2.03 17.46
C THR A 143 8.74 -0.92 18.21
N GLU A 144 10.06 -1.00 18.34
CA GLU A 144 10.88 0.05 18.93
C GLU A 144 11.15 1.19 17.94
N PHE A 145 10.34 2.24 18.03
CA PHE A 145 10.43 3.41 17.15
C PHE A 145 11.04 4.60 17.91
N HIS A 146 12.36 4.65 18.01
CA HIS A 146 13.09 5.61 18.83
C HIS A 146 12.78 7.10 18.58
N TYR A 147 12.39 7.45 17.33
CA TYR A 147 12.15 8.83 16.94
C TYR A 147 10.67 9.17 16.72
N LEU A 148 9.77 8.21 16.97
CA LEU A 148 8.34 8.40 16.79
C LEU A 148 7.63 8.54 18.13
N ARG A 149 6.45 9.16 18.09
CA ARG A 149 5.60 9.26 19.28
C ARG A 149 5.12 7.88 19.72
N PRO A 150 4.91 7.63 21.02
CA PRO A 150 4.48 6.31 21.54
C PRO A 150 3.20 5.74 20.94
N VAL A 151 2.36 6.59 20.33
CA VAL A 151 1.13 6.13 19.67
C VAL A 151 1.43 5.20 18.48
N TRP A 152 2.53 5.41 17.75
CA TRP A 152 2.96 4.54 16.66
C TRP A 152 3.24 3.12 17.14
N GLN A 153 3.98 3.00 18.25
CA GLN A 153 4.27 1.71 18.85
C GLN A 153 2.99 1.01 19.31
N ARG A 154 2.16 1.67 20.11
CA ARG A 154 0.91 1.09 20.61
C ARG A 154 -0.03 0.61 19.51
N THR A 155 -0.16 1.41 18.42
CA THR A 155 -1.02 1.04 17.30
C THR A 155 -0.45 -0.15 16.53
N THR A 156 0.88 -0.17 16.33
CA THR A 156 1.57 -1.26 15.63
C THR A 156 1.49 -2.56 16.42
N GLU A 157 1.74 -2.53 17.72
CA GLU A 157 1.63 -3.69 18.62
C GLU A 157 0.20 -4.24 18.66
N LYS A 158 -0.80 -3.35 18.71
CA LYS A 158 -2.21 -3.75 18.76
C LYS A 158 -2.64 -4.53 17.54
N ASP A 159 -2.33 -4.04 16.35
CA ASP A 159 -2.85 -4.59 15.10
C ASP A 159 -1.87 -5.55 14.41
N ALA A 160 -0.57 -5.46 14.72
CA ALA A 160 0.53 -6.30 14.23
C ALA A 160 0.41 -6.65 12.74
N LEU A 161 0.09 -5.65 11.88
CA LEU A 161 -0.28 -5.86 10.49
C LEU A 161 0.84 -6.49 9.69
N ILE A 162 0.49 -7.54 8.97
CA ILE A 162 1.28 -8.08 7.87
C ILE A 162 0.49 -8.02 6.57
N GLY A 163 1.19 -8.10 5.45
CA GLY A 163 0.57 -8.17 4.13
C GLY A 163 1.34 -9.13 3.24
N VAL A 164 0.92 -10.40 3.23
CA VAL A 164 1.45 -11.38 2.27
C VAL A 164 0.79 -11.13 0.93
N SER A 165 1.60 -10.83 -0.07
CA SER A 165 1.18 -10.49 -1.41
C SER A 165 1.79 -11.45 -2.42
N MET A 166 1.26 -11.42 -3.64
CA MET A 166 1.74 -12.21 -4.77
C MET A 166 2.26 -11.29 -5.87
N THR A 167 3.40 -11.69 -6.47
CA THR A 167 3.92 -11.06 -7.69
C THR A 167 3.94 -12.07 -8.81
N GLY A 168 3.71 -11.65 -10.06
CA GLY A 168 3.60 -12.55 -11.20
C GLY A 168 2.22 -13.16 -11.41
N ILE A 169 1.15 -12.58 -10.85
CA ILE A 169 -0.24 -13.03 -11.07
C ILE A 169 -0.60 -12.97 -12.56
N GLY A 170 -0.10 -11.94 -13.27
CA GLY A 170 -0.33 -11.76 -14.71
C GLY A 170 0.17 -12.91 -15.59
N SER A 171 1.05 -13.78 -15.09
CA SER A 171 1.47 -15.02 -15.77
C SER A 171 0.32 -16.04 -15.91
N GLY A 172 -0.73 -15.90 -15.08
CA GLY A 172 -1.86 -16.82 -15.07
C GLY A 172 -1.66 -18.10 -14.25
N THR A 173 -0.43 -18.47 -13.91
CA THR A 173 -0.10 -19.74 -13.24
C THR A 173 -0.89 -19.94 -11.94
N VAL A 174 -0.93 -18.90 -11.08
CA VAL A 174 -1.61 -18.99 -9.77
C VAL A 174 -3.13 -19.14 -9.88
N LEU A 175 -3.73 -18.78 -11.01
CA LEU A 175 -5.18 -18.84 -11.20
C LEU A 175 -5.73 -20.28 -11.18
N GLY A 176 -4.85 -21.27 -11.38
CA GLY A 176 -5.20 -22.69 -11.31
C GLY A 176 -5.16 -23.28 -9.89
N TYR A 177 -4.75 -22.50 -8.87
CA TYR A 177 -4.58 -22.97 -7.49
C TYR A 177 -5.60 -22.38 -6.53
N ASP A 178 -5.77 -23.02 -5.37
CA ASP A 178 -6.68 -22.58 -4.32
C ASP A 178 -6.07 -21.45 -3.46
N MET A 179 -6.39 -20.21 -3.82
CA MET A 179 -5.96 -19.02 -3.08
C MET A 179 -6.58 -18.92 -1.68
N LYS A 180 -7.77 -19.52 -1.46
CA LYS A 180 -8.40 -19.50 -0.13
C LYS A 180 -7.65 -20.40 0.83
N SER A 181 -7.23 -21.58 0.36
CA SER A 181 -6.38 -22.48 1.14
C SER A 181 -5.05 -21.79 1.48
N ALA A 182 -4.38 -21.20 0.52
CA ALA A 182 -3.14 -20.45 0.74
C ALA A 182 -3.33 -19.29 1.75
N ALA A 183 -4.40 -18.51 1.66
CA ALA A 183 -4.71 -17.46 2.63
C ALA A 183 -4.99 -18.01 4.05
N LYS A 184 -5.55 -19.21 4.16
CA LYS A 184 -5.71 -19.89 5.45
C LYS A 184 -4.37 -20.27 6.06
N VAL A 185 -3.45 -20.82 5.25
CA VAL A 185 -2.06 -21.12 5.68
C VAL A 185 -1.35 -19.88 6.20
N VAL A 186 -1.49 -18.73 5.52
CA VAL A 186 -0.93 -17.45 6.00
C VAL A 186 -1.45 -17.10 7.40
N LYS A 187 -2.74 -17.21 7.64
CA LYS A 187 -3.35 -16.90 8.95
C LYS A 187 -2.89 -17.85 10.06
N GLU A 188 -2.82 -19.14 9.75
CA GLU A 188 -2.40 -20.18 10.69
C GLU A 188 -0.92 -19.99 11.06
N GLU A 189 -0.07 -19.72 10.09
CA GLU A 189 1.36 -19.47 10.35
C GLU A 189 1.58 -18.17 11.12
N ASN A 190 0.86 -17.09 10.79
CA ASN A 190 0.91 -15.86 11.57
C ASN A 190 0.51 -16.13 13.04
N ALA A 191 -0.59 -16.85 13.26
CA ALA A 191 -1.05 -17.16 14.61
C ALA A 191 0.02 -17.98 15.38
N ARG A 192 0.57 -19.01 14.76
CA ARG A 192 1.61 -19.86 15.34
C ARG A 192 2.86 -19.06 15.73
N VAL A 193 3.36 -18.22 14.83
CA VAL A 193 4.58 -17.42 15.04
C VAL A 193 4.34 -16.31 16.05
N ALA A 194 3.21 -15.60 15.95
CA ALA A 194 2.84 -14.54 16.88
C ALA A 194 2.75 -15.06 18.33
N ASP A 195 2.12 -16.21 18.53
CA ASP A 195 2.03 -16.86 19.83
C ASP A 195 3.43 -17.27 20.36
N LEU A 196 4.31 -17.75 19.45
CA LEU A 196 5.67 -18.17 19.81
C LEU A 196 6.55 -17.01 20.27
N ILE A 197 6.45 -15.85 19.62
CA ILE A 197 7.29 -14.67 19.94
C ILE A 197 6.58 -13.68 20.89
N GLY A 198 5.36 -13.97 21.31
CA GLY A 198 4.63 -13.18 22.30
C GLY A 198 4.07 -11.84 21.80
N ILE A 199 3.71 -11.75 20.52
CA ILE A 199 3.02 -10.57 19.96
C ILE A 199 1.57 -10.86 19.61
N ASN A 200 0.79 -9.83 19.33
CA ASN A 200 -0.58 -10.00 18.87
C ASN A 200 -0.62 -10.66 17.50
N ARG A 201 -1.64 -11.50 17.28
CA ARG A 201 -1.95 -12.00 15.94
C ARG A 201 -2.40 -10.86 15.05
N THR A 202 -2.00 -10.89 13.79
CA THR A 202 -2.32 -9.82 12.85
C THR A 202 -3.81 -9.60 12.66
N ALA A 203 -4.23 -8.35 12.64
CA ALA A 203 -5.61 -7.99 12.34
C ALA A 203 -5.99 -8.24 10.86
N ARG A 204 -5.01 -8.18 9.94
CA ARG A 204 -5.15 -8.46 8.50
C ARG A 204 -3.83 -9.03 7.98
N SER A 205 -3.90 -10.04 7.10
CA SER A 205 -2.73 -10.86 6.76
C SER A 205 -2.35 -10.90 5.29
N THR A 206 -3.29 -10.63 4.38
CA THR A 206 -3.07 -10.77 2.93
C THR A 206 -3.45 -9.51 2.18
N THR A 207 -2.80 -9.30 1.05
CA THR A 207 -3.07 -8.16 0.16
C THR A 207 -2.66 -8.51 -1.27
N VAL A 208 -2.97 -7.63 -2.22
CA VAL A 208 -2.45 -7.68 -3.59
C VAL A 208 -1.76 -6.35 -3.87
N LYS A 209 -0.43 -6.39 -3.90
CA LYS A 209 0.42 -5.23 -4.13
C LYS A 209 0.89 -5.19 -5.58
N PRO A 210 0.90 -4.03 -6.24
CA PRO A 210 1.63 -3.86 -7.49
C PRO A 210 3.14 -3.85 -7.23
N ALA A 211 3.81 -4.96 -7.52
CA ALA A 211 5.19 -5.24 -7.13
C ALA A 211 6.20 -4.74 -8.19
N GLY A 212 6.33 -3.44 -8.41
CA GLY A 212 7.17 -2.88 -9.47
C GLY A 212 8.64 -3.33 -9.43
N THR A 213 9.38 -3.00 -8.38
CA THR A 213 10.81 -3.35 -8.27
C THR A 213 11.03 -4.83 -7.92
N THR A 214 10.19 -5.40 -7.06
CA THR A 214 10.30 -6.81 -6.65
C THR A 214 10.11 -7.75 -7.83
N SER A 215 9.15 -7.43 -8.72
CA SER A 215 8.93 -8.22 -9.95
C SER A 215 10.14 -8.24 -10.88
N LEU A 216 10.84 -7.12 -11.02
CA LEU A 216 12.07 -7.04 -11.79
C LEU A 216 13.16 -7.94 -11.21
N THR A 217 13.34 -7.94 -9.89
CA THR A 217 14.31 -8.80 -9.20
C THR A 217 13.95 -10.27 -9.34
N LEU A 218 12.68 -10.61 -9.34
CA LEU A 218 12.18 -11.98 -9.47
C LEU A 218 12.00 -12.44 -10.92
N GLY A 219 12.23 -11.54 -11.90
CA GLY A 219 12.10 -11.86 -13.34
C GLY A 219 10.68 -12.23 -13.76
N THR A 220 9.67 -11.56 -13.21
CA THR A 220 8.26 -11.84 -13.49
C THR A 220 7.44 -10.55 -13.65
N SER A 221 6.19 -10.68 -14.08
CA SER A 221 5.24 -9.58 -14.14
C SER A 221 4.92 -9.01 -12.74
N SER A 222 4.58 -7.73 -12.67
CA SER A 222 4.22 -7.11 -11.41
C SER A 222 2.76 -7.37 -11.05
N GLY A 223 2.47 -7.82 -9.82
CA GLY A 223 1.12 -8.01 -9.33
C GLY A 223 0.19 -8.65 -10.36
N ILE A 224 -0.90 -7.94 -10.72
CA ILE A 224 -1.88 -8.36 -11.72
C ILE A 224 -1.57 -7.88 -13.15
N HIS A 225 -0.53 -7.09 -13.34
CA HIS A 225 -0.13 -6.60 -14.66
C HIS A 225 0.72 -7.62 -15.40
N ALA A 226 0.60 -7.62 -16.73
CA ALA A 226 1.44 -8.43 -17.61
C ALA A 226 2.87 -7.90 -17.68
#